data_9362d4adfbd6f67abf546f6ece2ab6bd
#
_entry.id   9362d4adfbd6f67abf546f6ece2ab6bd
#
_cell.length_a   1.000
_cell.length_b   1.000
_cell.length_c   1.000
_cell.angle_alpha   90.00
_cell.angle_beta   90.00
_cell.angle_gamma   90.00
#
_symmetry.space_group_name_H-M   'P 1'
#
loop_
_entity.id
_entity.type
_entity.pdbx_description
1 polymer ?
#
loop_
_entity_poly.entity_id
_entity_poly.type
_entity_poly.pdbx_seq_one_letter_code
_entity_poly.pdbx_strand_id
1 'polypeptide(L)'
;HARFMRELIKANKGKRGFTYTHKPVDNRNATHRLNAKLVGESNANGFTVNLSANNLRQADELAAQKIGPVVSILPAEYGRENDKGEFTESLAEYRRRTKDLPRTTPEGRKLVVCPAQFLDNKTCANCKLCSHANRTCIVGFAAHGQSKRKASAIANGKASQ
;
A
#
# COMPACT_ATOMS: atom_id res chain seq x y z
N HIS A 1 -5.48 -6.41 -21.48
CA HIS A 1 -4.82 -5.75 -20.32
C HIS A 1 -3.48 -5.07 -20.66
N ALA A 2 -2.53 -5.76 -21.35
CA ALA A 2 -1.22 -5.19 -21.67
C ALA A 2 -1.31 -3.92 -22.52
N ARG A 3 -2.16 -3.90 -23.56
CA ARG A 3 -2.38 -2.71 -24.40
C ARG A 3 -2.89 -1.54 -23.54
N PHE A 4 -3.90 -1.78 -22.71
CA PHE A 4 -4.46 -0.74 -21.84
C PHE A 4 -3.40 -0.16 -20.86
N MET A 5 -2.58 -1.00 -20.24
CA MET A 5 -1.49 -0.52 -19.36
C MET A 5 -0.49 0.35 -20.11
N ARG A 6 -0.12 -0.01 -21.35
CA ARG A 6 0.80 0.81 -22.15
C ARG A 6 0.20 2.15 -22.56
N GLU A 7 -1.09 2.19 -22.89
CA GLU A 7 -1.80 3.47 -23.15
C GLU A 7 -1.85 4.34 -21.89
N LEU A 8 -2.10 3.74 -20.72
CA LEU A 8 -2.08 4.45 -19.43
C LEU A 8 -0.70 5.04 -19.12
N ILE A 9 0.38 4.28 -19.36
CA ILE A 9 1.76 4.75 -19.20
C ILE A 9 2.02 5.95 -20.13
N LYS A 10 1.63 5.87 -21.40
CA LYS A 10 1.76 6.99 -22.36
C LYS A 10 0.99 8.23 -21.88
N ALA A 11 -0.26 8.06 -21.46
CA ALA A 11 -1.11 9.16 -20.97
C ALA A 11 -0.58 9.83 -19.68
N ASN A 12 0.22 9.09 -18.90
CA ASN A 12 0.87 9.59 -17.68
C ASN A 12 2.20 10.31 -17.93
N LYS A 13 2.72 10.32 -19.16
CA LYS A 13 4.03 10.94 -19.48
C LYS A 13 4.09 12.39 -18.94
N GLY A 14 5.15 12.68 -18.16
CA GLY A 14 5.32 13.98 -17.51
C GLY A 14 4.47 14.19 -16.25
N LYS A 15 3.71 13.19 -15.82
CA LYS A 15 2.88 13.20 -14.59
C LYS A 15 3.43 12.21 -13.57
N ARG A 16 2.88 12.21 -12.35
CA ARG A 16 3.22 11.28 -11.27
C ARG A 16 2.00 10.47 -10.84
N GLY A 17 1.43 9.72 -11.79
CA GLY A 17 0.31 8.83 -11.50
C GLY A 17 0.75 7.59 -10.72
N PHE A 18 -0.18 7.04 -9.96
CA PHE A 18 0.02 5.75 -9.30
C PHE A 18 -1.29 4.97 -9.19
N THR A 19 -1.17 3.68 -9.01
CA THR A 19 -2.29 2.76 -8.75
C THR A 19 -1.86 1.61 -7.86
N TYR A 20 -2.79 0.74 -7.53
CA TYR A 20 -2.58 -0.47 -6.73
C TYR A 20 -3.06 -1.70 -7.46
N THR A 21 -2.42 -2.86 -7.20
CA THR A 21 -2.84 -4.13 -7.78
C THR A 21 -2.71 -5.28 -6.80
N HIS A 22 -3.73 -6.14 -6.76
CA HIS A 22 -3.70 -7.46 -6.10
C HIS A 22 -3.43 -8.60 -7.10
N LYS A 23 -3.17 -8.28 -8.38
CA LYS A 23 -2.88 -9.32 -9.37
C LYS A 23 -1.57 -10.03 -9.02
N PRO A 24 -1.55 -11.37 -9.07
CA PRO A 24 -0.34 -12.14 -8.80
C PRO A 24 0.78 -11.77 -9.78
N VAL A 25 1.99 -11.68 -9.25
CA VAL A 25 3.20 -11.27 -9.99
C VAL A 25 4.35 -12.28 -9.85
N ASP A 26 4.06 -13.46 -9.31
CA ASP A 26 5.01 -14.56 -9.17
C ASP A 26 5.28 -15.29 -10.51
N ASN A 27 6.15 -16.30 -10.47
CA ASN A 27 6.58 -17.04 -11.67
C ASN A 27 5.70 -18.27 -12.02
N ARG A 28 4.59 -18.50 -11.30
CA ARG A 28 3.81 -19.74 -11.41
C ARG A 28 3.23 -20.01 -12.79
N ASN A 29 2.85 -18.98 -13.52
CA ASN A 29 2.30 -19.14 -14.88
C ASN A 29 2.55 -17.91 -15.77
N ALA A 30 2.19 -18.02 -17.05
CA ALA A 30 2.42 -16.96 -18.05
C ALA A 30 1.69 -15.64 -17.69
N THR A 31 0.48 -15.72 -17.12
CA THR A 31 -0.29 -14.54 -16.72
C THR A 31 0.39 -13.79 -15.57
N HIS A 32 0.90 -14.50 -14.56
CA HIS A 32 1.62 -13.88 -13.43
C HIS A 32 2.92 -13.22 -13.89
N ARG A 33 3.68 -13.89 -14.77
CA ARG A 33 4.90 -13.30 -15.39
C ARG A 33 4.57 -12.06 -16.22
N LEU A 34 3.47 -12.08 -16.97
CA LEU A 34 3.02 -10.90 -17.72
C LEU A 34 2.65 -9.76 -16.79
N ASN A 35 1.93 -10.03 -15.68
CA ASN A 35 1.62 -9.01 -14.67
C ASN A 35 2.90 -8.39 -14.10
N ALA A 36 3.88 -9.22 -13.70
CA ALA A 36 5.16 -8.76 -13.19
C ALA A 36 5.88 -7.84 -14.19
N LYS A 37 5.94 -8.26 -15.47
CA LYS A 37 6.52 -7.46 -16.54
C LYS A 37 5.82 -6.11 -16.71
N LEU A 38 4.48 -6.08 -16.71
CA LEU A 38 3.71 -4.84 -16.86
C LEU A 38 3.87 -3.90 -15.65
N VAL A 39 3.99 -4.43 -14.43
CA VAL A 39 4.31 -3.64 -13.23
C VAL A 39 5.70 -3.02 -13.36
N GLY A 40 6.71 -3.80 -13.77
CA GLY A 40 8.06 -3.31 -13.98
C GLY A 40 8.13 -2.24 -15.09
N GLU A 41 7.52 -2.49 -16.26
CA GLU A 41 7.41 -1.52 -17.35
C GLU A 41 6.76 -0.20 -16.89
N SER A 42 5.67 -0.28 -16.12
CA SER A 42 4.95 0.86 -15.62
C SER A 42 5.80 1.69 -14.65
N ASN A 43 6.44 1.03 -13.68
CA ASN A 43 7.29 1.68 -12.68
C ASN A 43 8.51 2.35 -13.32
N ALA A 44 9.11 1.72 -14.31
CA ALA A 44 10.25 2.29 -15.06
C ALA A 44 9.86 3.52 -15.90
N ASN A 45 8.58 3.64 -16.27
CA ASN A 45 8.07 4.73 -17.12
C ASN A 45 7.27 5.79 -16.34
N GLY A 46 7.39 5.86 -15.01
CA GLY A 46 6.87 6.95 -14.19
C GLY A 46 5.40 6.82 -13.79
N PHE A 47 4.71 5.73 -14.15
CA PHE A 47 3.38 5.41 -13.61
C PHE A 47 3.53 4.30 -12.56
N THR A 48 3.50 4.66 -11.28
CA THR A 48 3.80 3.73 -10.20
C THR A 48 2.66 2.74 -9.96
N VAL A 49 2.91 1.46 -10.15
CA VAL A 49 2.02 0.37 -9.75
C VAL A 49 2.52 -0.23 -8.45
N ASN A 50 1.75 -0.06 -7.39
CA ASN A 50 2.03 -0.61 -6.07
C ASN A 50 1.42 -2.01 -5.94
N LEU A 51 2.20 -2.97 -5.47
CA LEU A 51 1.71 -4.31 -5.14
C LEU A 51 0.97 -4.28 -3.81
N SER A 52 -0.27 -4.73 -3.78
CA SER A 52 -1.13 -4.70 -2.59
C SER A 52 -1.07 -6.03 -1.84
N ALA A 53 -0.71 -5.97 -0.57
CA ALA A 53 -0.72 -7.07 0.37
C ALA A 53 -1.91 -6.97 1.36
N ASN A 54 -2.45 -8.10 1.73
CA ASN A 54 -3.53 -8.19 2.71
C ASN A 54 -3.04 -8.10 4.17
N ASN A 55 -1.75 -8.35 4.41
CA ASN A 55 -1.10 -8.27 5.71
C ASN A 55 0.42 -8.09 5.55
N LEU A 56 1.12 -7.87 6.67
CA LEU A 56 2.56 -7.60 6.65
C LEU A 56 3.41 -8.81 6.21
N ARG A 57 2.97 -10.06 6.45
CA ARG A 57 3.66 -11.26 5.96
C ARG A 57 3.63 -11.30 4.43
N GLN A 58 2.44 -11.16 3.84
CA GLN A 58 2.31 -11.09 2.38
C GLN A 58 3.07 -9.89 1.79
N ALA A 59 3.16 -8.78 2.52
CA ALA A 59 3.95 -7.63 2.09
C ALA A 59 5.44 -7.98 2.00
N ASP A 60 5.97 -8.76 2.94
CA ASP A 60 7.35 -9.26 2.88
C ASP A 60 7.58 -10.19 1.69
N GLU A 61 6.65 -11.11 1.43
CA GLU A 61 6.69 -12.02 0.26
C GLU A 61 6.71 -11.26 -1.07
N LEU A 62 5.87 -10.22 -1.19
CA LEU A 62 5.84 -9.38 -2.39
C LEU A 62 7.10 -8.53 -2.51
N ALA A 63 7.60 -7.95 -1.42
CA ALA A 63 8.81 -7.14 -1.42
C ALA A 63 10.07 -7.95 -1.78
N ALA A 64 10.12 -9.22 -1.37
CA ALA A 64 11.22 -10.13 -1.71
C ALA A 64 11.34 -10.38 -3.22
N GLN A 65 10.25 -10.26 -3.98
CA GLN A 65 10.25 -10.43 -5.43
C GLN A 65 10.90 -9.25 -6.20
N LYS A 66 11.08 -8.08 -5.57
CA LYS A 66 11.72 -6.88 -6.14
C LYS A 66 11.10 -6.39 -7.48
N ILE A 67 9.80 -6.61 -7.67
CA ILE A 67 9.08 -6.25 -8.91
C ILE A 67 8.58 -4.80 -8.85
N GLY A 68 8.19 -4.34 -7.68
CA GLY A 68 7.67 -2.98 -7.48
C GLY A 68 7.47 -2.64 -6.01
N PRO A 69 7.11 -1.38 -5.72
CA PRO A 69 6.85 -0.94 -4.36
C PRO A 69 5.60 -1.63 -3.79
N VAL A 70 5.63 -1.92 -2.49
CA VAL A 70 4.58 -2.67 -1.80
C VAL A 70 3.78 -1.77 -0.87
N VAL A 71 2.48 -2.01 -0.80
CA VAL A 71 1.58 -1.47 0.22
C VAL A 71 0.87 -2.62 0.95
N SER A 72 0.44 -2.39 2.17
CA SER A 72 -0.26 -3.41 2.97
C SER A 72 -1.46 -2.82 3.70
N ILE A 73 -2.50 -3.63 3.91
CA ILE A 73 -3.52 -3.31 4.88
C ILE A 73 -2.91 -3.51 6.28
N LEU A 74 -3.23 -2.60 7.19
CA LEU A 74 -2.87 -2.66 8.61
C LEU A 74 -4.13 -2.81 9.46
N PRO A 75 -4.03 -3.37 10.67
CA PRO A 75 -5.09 -3.34 11.65
C PRO A 75 -5.58 -1.91 11.92
N ALA A 76 -6.84 -1.78 12.32
CA ALA A 76 -7.49 -0.49 12.49
C ALA A 76 -6.82 0.42 13.55
N GLU A 77 -6.14 -0.18 14.53
CA GLU A 77 -5.40 0.56 15.56
C GLU A 77 -4.25 1.43 15.03
N TYR A 78 -3.79 1.18 13.82
CA TYR A 78 -2.78 2.03 13.16
C TYR A 78 -3.35 3.34 12.61
N GLY A 79 -4.67 3.45 12.46
CA GLY A 79 -5.33 4.64 11.92
C GLY A 79 -5.76 5.62 13.00
N ARG A 80 -6.01 6.87 12.61
CA ARG A 80 -6.59 7.93 13.43
C ARG A 80 -8.05 8.20 13.04
N GLU A 81 -8.46 7.72 11.85
CA GLU A 81 -9.81 7.92 11.32
C GLU A 81 -10.84 7.00 11.99
N ASN A 82 -12.04 7.54 12.21
CA ASN A 82 -13.24 6.77 12.56
C ASN A 82 -13.85 6.13 11.29
N ASP A 83 -15.02 5.50 11.44
CA ASP A 83 -15.70 4.84 10.31
C ASP A 83 -16.28 5.83 9.27
N LYS A 84 -16.32 7.13 9.60
CA LYS A 84 -16.73 8.21 8.69
C LYS A 84 -15.54 8.92 8.01
N GLY A 85 -14.31 8.53 8.33
CA GLY A 85 -13.10 9.18 7.82
C GLY A 85 -12.72 10.46 8.56
N GLU A 86 -13.27 10.67 9.76
CA GLU A 86 -12.99 11.85 10.60
C GLU A 86 -11.94 11.52 11.65
N PHE A 87 -11.08 12.47 11.98
CA PHE A 87 -10.13 12.33 13.09
C PHE A 87 -10.81 12.65 14.42
N THR A 88 -10.89 11.66 15.30
CA THR A 88 -11.58 11.75 16.61
C THR A 88 -10.65 12.00 17.78
N GLU A 89 -9.33 11.96 17.57
CA GLU A 89 -8.30 12.22 18.57
C GLU A 89 -7.30 13.25 18.03
N SER A 90 -6.60 13.96 18.91
CA SER A 90 -5.50 14.84 18.52
C SER A 90 -4.31 14.04 17.98
N LEU A 91 -3.43 14.68 17.22
CA LEU A 91 -2.21 14.04 16.75
C LEU A 91 -1.28 13.58 17.90
N ALA A 92 -1.30 14.29 19.03
CA ALA A 92 -0.52 13.93 20.21
C ALA A 92 -1.08 12.66 20.88
N GLU A 93 -2.38 12.52 21.00
CA GLU A 93 -3.05 11.32 21.50
C GLU A 93 -2.82 10.13 20.59
N TYR A 94 -2.99 10.32 19.28
CA TYR A 94 -2.66 9.30 18.27
C TYR A 94 -1.23 8.78 18.43
N ARG A 95 -0.24 9.67 18.50
CA ARG A 95 1.17 9.30 18.66
C ARG A 95 1.44 8.52 19.94
N ARG A 96 0.83 8.92 21.05
CA ARG A 96 0.93 8.24 22.35
C ARG A 96 0.31 6.84 22.29
N ARG A 97 -0.88 6.70 21.70
CA ARG A 97 -1.59 5.42 21.55
C ARG A 97 -0.84 4.44 20.64
N THR A 98 -0.23 4.93 19.58
CA THR A 98 0.42 4.09 18.58
C THR A 98 1.94 3.94 18.76
N LYS A 99 2.51 4.45 19.87
CA LYS A 99 3.98 4.47 20.08
C LYS A 99 4.60 3.07 20.08
N ASP A 100 3.88 2.09 20.62
CA ASP A 100 4.36 0.70 20.78
C ASP A 100 3.95 -0.21 19.60
N LEU A 101 3.19 0.30 18.63
CA LEU A 101 2.85 -0.45 17.44
C LEU A 101 4.08 -0.66 16.56
N PRO A 102 4.29 -1.88 16.01
CA PRO A 102 5.40 -2.18 15.13
C PRO A 102 5.54 -1.20 13.96
N ARG A 103 6.76 -0.73 13.71
CA ARG A 103 7.12 0.11 12.56
C ARG A 103 7.98 -0.62 11.53
N THR A 104 8.04 -1.94 11.67
CA THR A 104 8.68 -2.86 10.73
C THR A 104 7.75 -4.03 10.44
N THR A 105 7.98 -4.69 9.31
CA THR A 105 7.35 -5.97 9.00
C THR A 105 8.03 -7.11 9.79
N PRO A 106 7.48 -8.35 9.77
CA PRO A 106 8.13 -9.52 10.38
C PRO A 106 9.57 -9.74 9.93
N GLU A 107 9.91 -9.46 8.67
CA GLU A 107 11.28 -9.56 8.14
C GLU A 107 12.12 -8.26 8.30
N GLY A 108 11.67 -7.33 9.14
CA GLY A 108 12.42 -6.12 9.51
C GLY A 108 12.37 -4.98 8.48
N ARG A 109 11.53 -5.07 7.43
CA ARG A 109 11.40 -3.98 6.46
C ARG A 109 10.66 -2.80 7.07
N LYS A 110 11.12 -1.58 6.77
CA LYS A 110 10.52 -0.34 7.29
C LYS A 110 9.06 -0.22 6.87
N LEU A 111 8.18 -0.01 7.86
CA LEU A 111 6.75 0.25 7.69
C LEU A 111 6.45 1.72 7.95
N VAL A 112 5.74 2.36 7.02
CA VAL A 112 5.25 3.74 7.15
C VAL A 112 3.73 3.71 7.05
N VAL A 113 3.04 4.09 8.11
CA VAL A 113 1.57 4.29 8.06
C VAL A 113 1.29 5.44 7.09
N CYS A 114 0.25 5.30 6.26
CA CYS A 114 -0.12 6.33 5.29
C CYS A 114 -0.30 7.69 5.99
N PRO A 115 0.51 8.71 5.66
CA PRO A 115 0.44 10.01 6.33
C PRO A 115 -0.92 10.69 6.20
N ALA A 116 -1.66 10.46 5.12
CA ALA A 116 -3.00 11.00 4.92
C ALA A 116 -4.05 10.43 5.89
N GLN A 117 -3.76 9.30 6.54
CA GLN A 117 -4.67 8.67 7.52
C GLN A 117 -4.45 9.15 8.96
N PHE A 118 -3.47 10.04 9.21
CA PHE A 118 -3.24 10.54 10.58
C PHE A 118 -2.75 11.99 10.66
N LEU A 119 -2.34 12.62 9.55
CA LEU A 119 -1.91 14.02 9.52
C LEU A 119 -2.99 14.90 8.89
N ASP A 120 -3.43 15.92 9.61
CA ASP A 120 -4.54 16.82 9.22
C ASP A 120 -4.30 17.57 7.89
N ASN A 121 -3.03 17.83 7.54
CA ASN A 121 -2.64 18.58 6.36
C ASN A 121 -2.08 17.72 5.22
N LYS A 122 -2.25 16.40 5.29
CA LYS A 122 -1.74 15.45 4.27
C LYS A 122 -2.86 14.86 3.43
N THR A 123 -2.65 14.94 2.12
CA THR A 123 -3.46 14.28 1.09
C THR A 123 -2.54 13.49 0.15
N CYS A 124 -3.09 12.62 -0.68
CA CYS A 124 -2.28 11.91 -1.69
C CYS A 124 -1.58 12.88 -2.64
N ALA A 125 -2.20 14.02 -2.96
CA ALA A 125 -1.66 15.02 -3.87
C ALA A 125 -0.40 15.71 -3.33
N ASN A 126 -0.33 15.98 -2.02
CA ASN A 126 0.84 16.62 -1.41
C ASN A 126 1.83 15.65 -0.77
N CYS A 127 1.40 14.44 -0.37
CA CYS A 127 2.25 13.40 0.20
C CYS A 127 3.12 12.71 -0.86
N LYS A 128 2.53 12.31 -1.98
CA LYS A 128 3.18 11.66 -3.14
C LYS A 128 3.94 10.35 -2.84
N LEU A 129 3.90 9.82 -1.62
CA LEU A 129 4.68 8.64 -1.21
C LEU A 129 4.42 7.42 -2.10
N CYS A 130 3.15 7.18 -2.47
CA CYS A 130 2.75 6.06 -3.32
C CYS A 130 3.13 6.23 -4.80
N SER A 131 3.54 7.43 -5.23
CA SER A 131 4.03 7.69 -6.59
C SER A 131 5.54 7.49 -6.76
N HIS A 132 6.26 7.11 -5.70
CA HIS A 132 7.68 6.79 -5.76
C HIS A 132 7.90 5.29 -5.96
N ALA A 133 8.25 4.90 -7.19
CA ALA A 133 8.47 3.49 -7.56
C ALA A 133 9.66 2.85 -6.82
N ASN A 134 10.69 3.64 -6.51
CA ASN A 134 11.94 3.17 -5.89
C ASN A 134 11.98 3.36 -4.37
N ARG A 135 10.83 3.56 -3.70
CA ARG A 135 10.83 3.66 -2.24
C ARG A 135 11.20 2.31 -1.60
N THR A 136 11.92 2.38 -0.49
CA THR A 136 12.40 1.19 0.25
C THR A 136 11.48 0.79 1.41
N CYS A 137 10.46 1.61 1.73
CA CYS A 137 9.50 1.31 2.79
C CYS A 137 8.21 0.70 2.24
N ILE A 138 7.57 -0.12 3.05
CA ILE A 138 6.18 -0.55 2.83
C ILE A 138 5.25 0.53 3.37
N VAL A 139 4.27 0.95 2.58
CA VAL A 139 3.24 1.89 3.03
C VAL A 139 2.04 1.09 3.53
N GLY A 140 1.68 1.31 4.78
CA GLY A 140 0.55 0.65 5.42
C GLY A 140 -0.69 1.53 5.45
N PHE A 141 -1.83 0.97 5.06
CA PHE A 141 -3.15 1.58 5.14
C PHE A 141 -3.93 0.95 6.29
N ALA A 142 -4.19 1.72 7.34
CA ALA A 142 -5.04 1.25 8.42
C ALA A 142 -6.46 0.97 7.93
N ALA A 143 -7.04 -0.14 8.38
CA ALA A 143 -8.41 -0.51 8.05
C ALA A 143 -9.39 0.55 8.57
N HIS A 144 -10.26 1.08 7.70
CA HIS A 144 -11.25 2.10 8.01
C HIS A 144 -12.56 1.88 7.23
N GLY A 145 -13.57 2.70 7.50
CA GLY A 145 -14.88 2.65 6.83
C GLY A 145 -15.75 1.45 7.23
N GLN A 146 -16.82 1.22 6.50
CA GLN A 146 -17.84 0.19 6.84
C GLN A 146 -17.28 -1.23 6.96
N SER A 147 -16.26 -1.58 6.18
CA SER A 147 -15.61 -2.90 6.20
C SER A 147 -14.42 -2.99 7.15
N LYS A 148 -14.22 -2.02 8.04
CA LYS A 148 -13.08 -1.91 8.97
C LYS A 148 -12.80 -3.19 9.74
N ARG A 149 -13.83 -3.82 10.33
CA ARG A 149 -13.66 -5.06 11.11
C ARG A 149 -13.12 -6.20 10.26
N LYS A 150 -13.69 -6.40 9.06
CA LYS A 150 -13.26 -7.45 8.12
C LYS A 150 -11.83 -7.19 7.63
N ALA A 151 -11.53 -5.98 7.19
CA ALA A 151 -10.21 -5.57 6.73
C ALA A 151 -9.16 -5.73 7.84
N SER A 152 -9.47 -5.32 9.07
CA SER A 152 -8.59 -5.47 10.23
C SER A 152 -8.33 -6.95 10.58
N ALA A 153 -9.35 -7.82 10.47
CA ALA A 153 -9.17 -9.25 10.68
C ALA A 153 -8.22 -9.87 9.64
N ILE A 154 -8.35 -9.49 8.36
CA ILE A 154 -7.46 -9.90 7.27
C ILE A 154 -6.03 -9.41 7.53
N ALA A 155 -5.86 -8.15 7.95
CA ALA A 155 -4.56 -7.57 8.27
C ALA A 155 -3.86 -8.30 9.43
N ASN A 156 -4.61 -8.83 10.38
CA ASN A 156 -4.13 -9.67 11.49
C ASN A 156 -3.90 -11.15 11.09
N GLY A 157 -4.03 -11.50 9.81
CA GLY A 157 -3.85 -12.88 9.35
C GLY A 157 -4.99 -13.83 9.70
N LYS A 158 -6.13 -13.31 10.16
CA LYS A 158 -7.34 -14.10 10.37
C LYS A 158 -8.02 -14.27 9.02
N ALA A 159 -8.13 -15.50 8.53
CA ALA A 159 -8.85 -15.79 7.30
C ALA A 159 -10.29 -15.26 7.41
N SER A 160 -10.76 -14.57 6.39
CA SER A 160 -12.19 -14.30 6.26
C SER A 160 -12.88 -15.64 5.99
N GLN A 161 -13.60 -16.13 6.98
CA GLN A 161 -14.61 -17.16 6.78
C GLN A 161 -15.74 -16.60 5.92
#